data_322dac5291767e14521a162e0dd85cc4
#
_entry.id   322dac5291767e14521a162e0dd85cc4
#
_cell.length_a   1.000
_cell.length_b   1.000
_cell.length_c   1.000
_cell.angle_alpha   90.00
_cell.angle_beta   90.00
_cell.angle_gamma   90.00
#
_symmetry.space_group_name_H-M   'P 1'
#
loop_
_entity.id
_entity.type
_entity.pdbx_description
1 polymer ?
#
loop_
_entity_poly.entity_id
_entity_poly.type
_entity_poly.pdbx_seq_one_letter_code
_entity_poly.pdbx_strand_id
1 'polypeptide(L)'
;MRIKRRVKLVYPTALQDQPILYRLIKDFDLATNIRRASVGVDEAWLIVDIEGESDAIQLSLHWAKGQGIQVQEIENLSALPD
;
A
#
# COMPACT_ATOMS: atom_id res chain seq x y z
N MET A 1 -15.08 -0.08 -10.20
CA MET A 1 -15.17 -1.49 -9.75
C MET A 1 -14.24 -1.71 -8.58
N ARG A 2 -14.77 -2.26 -7.51
CA ARG A 2 -13.95 -2.55 -6.33
C ARG A 2 -13.08 -3.77 -6.59
N ILE A 3 -11.80 -3.64 -6.26
CA ILE A 3 -10.83 -4.72 -6.38
C ILE A 3 -9.99 -4.80 -5.11
N LYS A 4 -9.22 -5.86 -4.99
CA LYS A 4 -8.30 -6.07 -3.88
C LYS A 4 -6.94 -6.45 -4.45
N ARG A 5 -5.90 -5.77 -3.98
CA ARG A 5 -4.52 -6.04 -4.40
C ARG A 5 -3.63 -6.19 -3.18
N ARG A 6 -2.63 -7.05 -3.31
CA ARG A 6 -1.59 -7.19 -2.30
C ARG A 6 -0.32 -6.52 -2.81
N VAL A 7 0.20 -5.59 -2.03
CA VAL A 7 1.40 -4.85 -2.40
C VAL A 7 2.38 -4.86 -1.24
N LYS A 8 3.66 -4.71 -1.59
CA LYS A 8 4.72 -4.48 -0.61
C LYS A 8 5.13 -3.02 -0.71
N LEU A 9 5.08 -2.32 0.40
CA LEU A 9 5.51 -0.93 0.50
C LEU A 9 6.82 -0.89 1.26
N VAL A 10 7.85 -0.30 0.66
CA VAL A 10 9.16 -0.17 1.29
C VAL A 10 9.38 1.30 1.64
N TYR A 11 9.63 1.56 2.91
CA TYR A 11 9.77 2.90 3.46
C TYR A 11 11.23 3.14 3.78
N PRO A 12 11.92 4.07 3.11
CA PRO A 12 13.24 4.49 3.58
C PRO A 12 13.10 5.20 4.93
N THR A 13 14.19 5.24 5.69
CA THR A 13 14.22 5.80 7.04
C THR A 13 13.59 7.18 7.12
N ALA A 14 13.86 8.04 6.14
CA ALA A 14 13.36 9.41 6.15
C ALA A 14 11.83 9.50 6.09
N LEU A 15 11.15 8.42 5.67
CA LEU A 15 9.70 8.42 5.49
C LEU A 15 8.97 7.63 6.57
N GLN A 16 9.68 7.03 7.54
CA GLN A 16 9.04 6.18 8.54
C GLN A 16 8.06 6.94 9.43
N ASP A 17 8.24 8.24 9.57
CA ASP A 17 7.34 9.07 10.35
C ASP A 17 6.12 9.56 9.57
N GLN A 18 6.04 9.27 8.28
CA GLN A 18 4.92 9.70 7.46
C GLN A 18 3.74 8.73 7.62
N PRO A 19 2.51 9.22 7.86
CA PRO A 19 1.37 8.34 8.05
C PRO A 19 0.78 7.89 6.70
N ILE A 20 1.57 7.11 5.95
CA ILE A 20 1.21 6.73 4.57
C ILE A 20 -0.08 5.91 4.52
N LEU A 21 -0.18 4.86 5.37
CA LEU A 21 -1.41 4.03 5.36
C LEU A 21 -2.63 4.84 5.75
N TYR A 22 -2.51 5.73 6.72
CA TYR A 22 -3.60 6.59 7.12
C TYR A 22 -4.08 7.45 5.94
N ARG A 23 -3.13 7.98 5.16
CA ARG A 23 -3.45 8.80 3.99
C ARG A 23 -4.12 7.98 2.89
N LEU A 24 -3.67 6.72 2.68
CA LEU A 24 -4.32 5.84 1.72
C LEU A 24 -5.78 5.59 2.10
N ILE A 25 -6.04 5.38 3.38
CA ILE A 25 -7.39 5.12 3.86
C ILE A 25 -8.26 6.39 3.74
N LYS A 26 -7.74 7.50 4.24
CA LYS A 26 -8.53 8.73 4.36
C LYS A 26 -8.70 9.46 3.04
N ASP A 27 -7.59 9.63 2.30
CA ASP A 27 -7.60 10.47 1.10
C ASP A 27 -8.11 9.73 -0.14
N PHE A 28 -7.97 8.41 -0.16
CA PHE A 28 -8.33 7.60 -1.32
C PHE A 28 -9.48 6.62 -1.06
N ASP A 29 -10.04 6.67 0.14
CA ASP A 29 -11.17 5.82 0.54
C ASP A 29 -10.89 4.33 0.33
N LEU A 30 -9.74 3.88 0.82
CA LEU A 30 -9.32 2.49 0.69
C LEU A 30 -9.38 1.77 2.02
N ALA A 31 -9.72 0.48 1.97
CA ALA A 31 -9.57 -0.40 3.13
C ALA A 31 -8.21 -1.08 3.03
N THR A 32 -7.52 -1.21 4.15
CA THR A 32 -6.20 -1.84 4.18
C THR A 32 -6.14 -2.90 5.25
N ASN A 33 -5.38 -3.96 4.98
CA ASN A 33 -5.16 -5.03 5.94
C ASN A 33 -3.68 -5.42 5.87
N ILE A 34 -2.93 -5.14 6.93
CA ILE A 34 -1.51 -5.45 6.99
C ILE A 34 -1.36 -6.95 7.17
N ARG A 35 -0.64 -7.59 6.24
CA ARG A 35 -0.39 -9.03 6.28
C ARG A 35 0.93 -9.34 6.97
N ARG A 36 1.97 -8.55 6.69
CA ARG A 36 3.29 -8.68 7.32
C ARG A 36 3.93 -7.31 7.38
N ALA A 37 4.81 -7.13 8.34
CA ALA A 37 5.56 -5.87 8.47
C ALA A 37 6.91 -6.15 9.11
N SER A 38 7.89 -5.33 8.78
CA SER A 38 9.21 -5.38 9.39
C SER A 38 9.73 -3.95 9.52
N VAL A 39 10.25 -3.61 10.68
CA VAL A 39 10.83 -2.29 10.93
C VAL A 39 12.31 -2.49 11.23
N GLY A 40 13.17 -2.02 10.32
CA GLY A 40 14.61 -2.10 10.47
C GLY A 40 15.23 -0.74 10.73
N VAL A 41 16.55 -0.73 10.91
CA VAL A 41 17.29 0.51 11.16
C VAL A 41 17.32 1.39 9.92
N ASP A 42 17.52 0.78 8.75
CA ASP A 42 17.71 1.51 7.50
C ASP A 42 16.42 1.63 6.68
N GLU A 43 15.52 0.68 6.82
CA GLU A 43 14.25 0.72 6.11
C GLU A 43 13.20 -0.09 6.85
N ALA A 44 11.97 0.21 6.55
CA ALA A 44 10.83 -0.59 6.98
C ALA A 44 10.06 -1.03 5.74
N TRP A 45 9.40 -2.17 5.83
CA TRP A 45 8.49 -2.58 4.75
C TRP A 45 7.24 -3.22 5.35
N LEU A 46 6.18 -3.18 4.57
CA LEU A 46 4.98 -3.92 4.93
C LEU A 46 4.31 -4.49 3.70
N ILE A 47 3.68 -5.63 3.89
CA ILE A 47 2.84 -6.26 2.88
C ILE A 47 1.40 -6.01 3.32
N VAL A 48 0.63 -5.37 2.46
CA VAL A 48 -0.71 -4.92 2.79
C VAL A 48 -1.67 -5.27 1.65
N ASP A 49 -2.86 -5.74 2.03
CA ASP A 49 -3.95 -5.90 1.10
C ASP A 49 -4.72 -4.58 1.05
N ILE A 50 -4.92 -4.04 -0.13
CA ILE A 50 -5.62 -2.79 -0.35
C ILE A 50 -6.89 -3.08 -1.14
N GLU A 51 -8.02 -2.64 -0.64
CA GLU A 51 -9.31 -2.85 -1.28
C GLU A 51 -10.01 -1.51 -1.51
N GLY A 52 -10.56 -1.33 -2.70
CA GLY A 52 -11.30 -0.12 -3.06
C GLY A 52 -11.56 -0.09 -4.55
N GLU A 53 -11.99 1.07 -5.03
CA GLU A 53 -12.17 1.28 -6.46
C GLU A 53 -10.83 1.19 -7.18
N SER A 54 -10.80 0.55 -8.34
CA SER A 54 -9.54 0.32 -9.07
C SER A 54 -8.80 1.62 -9.37
N ASP A 55 -9.53 2.67 -9.74
CA ASP A 55 -8.93 3.97 -10.01
C ASP A 55 -8.30 4.57 -8.77
N ALA A 56 -8.99 4.46 -7.64
CA ALA A 56 -8.49 5.00 -6.38
C ALA A 56 -7.22 4.27 -5.94
N ILE A 57 -7.17 2.95 -6.10
CA ILE A 57 -5.98 2.17 -5.77
C ILE A 57 -4.81 2.62 -6.63
N GLN A 58 -5.03 2.76 -7.93
CA GLN A 58 -3.97 3.17 -8.85
C GLN A 58 -3.43 4.56 -8.51
N LEU A 59 -4.32 5.51 -8.25
CA LEU A 59 -3.92 6.86 -7.87
C LEU A 59 -3.17 6.87 -6.54
N SER A 60 -3.60 6.06 -5.57
CA SER A 60 -2.96 6.00 -4.26
C SER A 60 -1.54 5.44 -4.35
N LEU A 61 -1.34 4.40 -5.15
CA LEU A 61 -0.01 3.82 -5.33
C LEU A 61 0.90 4.78 -6.08
N HIS A 62 0.37 5.51 -7.06
CA HIS A 62 1.12 6.55 -7.73
C HIS A 62 1.54 7.66 -6.77
N TRP A 63 0.61 8.08 -5.91
CA TRP A 63 0.90 9.08 -4.88
C TRP A 63 2.01 8.60 -3.94
N ALA A 64 1.93 7.33 -3.49
CA ALA A 64 2.94 6.77 -2.59
C ALA A 64 4.32 6.77 -3.23
N LYS A 65 4.40 6.41 -4.51
CA LYS A 65 5.67 6.46 -5.25
C LYS A 65 6.22 7.88 -5.29
N GLY A 66 5.35 8.86 -5.48
CA GLY A 66 5.74 10.27 -5.48
C GLY A 66 6.26 10.75 -4.13
N GLN A 67 5.90 10.08 -3.04
CA GLN A 67 6.42 10.37 -1.70
C GLN A 67 7.77 9.70 -1.43
N GLY A 68 8.25 8.86 -2.33
CA GLY A 68 9.51 8.14 -2.15
C GLY A 68 9.34 6.71 -1.64
N ILE A 69 8.10 6.22 -1.57
CA ILE A 69 7.82 4.84 -1.17
C ILE A 69 8.04 3.94 -2.39
N GLN A 70 8.76 2.83 -2.21
CA GLN A 70 8.84 1.81 -3.24
C GLN A 70 7.59 0.94 -3.14
N VAL A 71 6.91 0.76 -4.27
CA VAL A 71 5.69 -0.04 -4.35
C VAL A 71 5.96 -1.24 -5.24
N GLN A 72 5.77 -2.43 -4.69
CA GLN A 72 5.94 -3.67 -5.41
C GLN A 72 4.63 -4.43 -5.36
N GLU A 73 4.00 -4.66 -6.51
CA GLU A 73 2.78 -5.46 -6.56
C GLU A 73 3.12 -6.93 -6.40
N ILE A 74 2.41 -7.61 -5.51
CA ILE A 74 2.59 -9.03 -5.26
C ILE A 74 1.52 -9.84 -5.95
N GLU A 75 0.24 -9.48 -5.75
CA GLU A 75 -0.87 -10.23 -6.31
C GLU A 75 -2.07 -9.32 -6.56
N ASN A 76 -2.84 -9.67 -7.57
CA ASN A 76 -4.18 -9.12 -7.75
C ASN A 76 -5.17 -10.15 -7.20
N LEU A 77 -5.58 -9.95 -5.95
CA LEU A 77 -6.43 -10.91 -5.24
C LEU A 77 -7.84 -10.99 -5.82
N SER A 78 -8.25 -9.96 -6.55
CA SER A 78 -9.58 -9.95 -7.19
C SER A 78 -9.68 -10.96 -8.33
N ALA A 79 -8.54 -11.40 -8.88
CA ALA A 79 -8.51 -12.37 -9.96
C ALA A 79 -8.48 -13.82 -9.46
N LEU A 80 -8.35 -14.03 -8.14
CA LEU A 80 -8.27 -15.36 -7.56
C LEU A 80 -9.65 -15.89 -7.27
N PRO A 81 -9.91 -17.18 -7.52
CA PRO A 81 -11.16 -17.78 -7.09
C PRO A 81 -11.22 -17.84 -5.55
N ASP A 82 -12.39 -17.66 -5.04
CA ASP A 82 -12.61 -17.73 -3.59
C ASP A 82 -12.52 -19.16 -3.06
#